data_f5f8787d9c6fa10f9c49c6a7dfec89bd
#
_entry.id   f5f8787d9c6fa10f9c49c6a7dfec89bd
#
_cell.length_a   1.000
_cell.length_b   1.000
_cell.length_c   1.000
_cell.angle_alpha   90.00
_cell.angle_beta   90.00
_cell.angle_gamma   90.00
#
_symmetry.space_group_name_H-M   'P 1'
#
loop_
_entity.id
_entity.type
_entity.pdbx_description
1 polymer ?
#
loop_
_entity_poly.entity_id
_entity_poly.type
_entity_poly.pdbx_seq_one_letter_code
_entity_poly.pdbx_strand_id
1 'polypeptide(L)'
;NQYKNIDYGFEIEIIKKIKPGSGIGSSAASATGSVFAINELLGKPFSKKELVKFALEGEYICSKSYHADNISPLIFGGITLVRDHKELDILNLPVPSELYVTIIHPQIEIKTSDSRSIVDRNIHISKMTEQSANLGAFISSLYEEDYELLKRSIKDVIIEPYRSELIPEFKNLKKIALK
;
A
#
# COMPACT_ATOMS: atom_id res chain seq x y z
N ASN A 1 9.86 -25.32 3.77
CA ASN A 1 10.38 -26.70 3.86
C ASN A 1 11.90 -26.83 3.61
N GLN A 2 12.59 -25.83 3.04
CA GLN A 2 14.05 -25.82 2.85
C GLN A 2 14.84 -25.67 4.16
N TYR A 3 14.20 -25.20 5.25
CA TYR A 3 14.82 -24.93 6.54
C TYR A 3 14.23 -25.75 7.69
N LYS A 4 13.72 -26.96 7.42
CA LYS A 4 13.17 -27.86 8.43
C LYS A 4 14.19 -28.34 9.49
N ASN A 5 15.46 -28.14 9.27
CA ASN A 5 16.56 -28.62 10.13
C ASN A 5 17.34 -27.45 10.76
N ILE A 6 16.65 -26.39 11.15
CA ILE A 6 17.25 -25.33 11.96
C ILE A 6 17.11 -25.74 13.43
N ASP A 7 18.23 -25.91 14.13
CA ASP A 7 18.27 -26.32 15.55
C ASP A 7 18.03 -25.13 16.51
N TYR A 8 17.57 -23.99 16.01
CA TYR A 8 17.28 -22.79 16.79
C TYR A 8 15.95 -22.16 16.37
N GLY A 9 15.33 -21.42 17.29
CA GLY A 9 14.14 -20.62 17.03
C GLY A 9 14.49 -19.15 16.84
N PHE A 10 13.45 -18.34 16.59
CA PHE A 10 13.57 -16.89 16.47
C PHE A 10 12.76 -16.22 17.57
N GLU A 11 13.33 -15.21 18.20
CA GLU A 11 12.62 -14.26 19.04
C GLU A 11 12.45 -12.96 18.24
N ILE A 12 11.23 -12.46 18.13
CA ILE A 12 10.91 -11.28 17.33
C ILE A 12 10.32 -10.22 18.25
N GLU A 13 11.03 -9.10 18.38
CA GLU A 13 10.50 -7.88 19.01
C GLU A 13 9.99 -6.92 17.93
N ILE A 14 8.74 -6.47 18.04
CA ILE A 14 8.13 -5.53 17.10
C ILE A 14 7.88 -4.18 17.78
N ILE A 15 8.68 -3.18 17.43
CA ILE A 15 8.51 -1.80 17.90
C ILE A 15 7.73 -1.01 16.86
N LYS A 16 6.45 -0.72 17.15
CA LYS A 16 5.56 -0.01 16.23
C LYS A 16 5.52 1.49 16.49
N LYS A 17 5.94 2.27 15.48
CA LYS A 17 5.73 3.72 15.45
C LYS A 17 4.41 4.11 14.75
N ILE A 18 3.83 3.20 13.97
CA ILE A 18 2.57 3.36 13.24
C ILE A 18 1.47 2.66 14.02
N LYS A 19 0.47 3.41 14.47
CA LYS A 19 -0.66 2.84 15.23
C LYS A 19 -1.49 1.91 14.34
N PRO A 20 -2.01 0.78 14.87
CA PRO A 20 -3.04 -0.01 14.21
C PRO A 20 -4.25 0.87 13.87
N GLY A 21 -4.94 0.57 12.77
CA GLY A 21 -6.11 1.36 12.33
C GLY A 21 -5.78 2.73 11.71
N SER A 22 -4.51 3.07 11.51
CA SER A 22 -4.07 4.32 10.89
C SER A 22 -4.33 4.43 9.38
N GLY A 23 -4.70 3.34 8.72
CA GLY A 23 -4.92 3.30 7.26
C GLY A 23 -3.64 3.25 6.40
N ILE A 24 -2.45 3.29 7.01
CA ILE A 24 -1.16 3.28 6.29
C ILE A 24 -0.42 1.94 6.38
N GLY A 25 -1.13 0.83 6.51
CA GLY A 25 -0.58 -0.52 6.39
C GLY A 25 0.21 -1.02 7.60
N SER A 26 -0.19 -0.66 8.84
CA SER A 26 0.52 -1.08 10.07
C SER A 26 0.64 -2.59 10.24
N SER A 27 -0.35 -3.40 9.85
CA SER A 27 -0.30 -4.86 9.88
C SER A 27 0.67 -5.41 8.84
N ALA A 28 0.56 -4.92 7.61
CA ALA A 28 1.47 -5.28 6.52
C ALA A 28 2.93 -4.98 6.87
N ALA A 29 3.19 -3.83 7.51
CA ALA A 29 4.53 -3.47 7.96
C ALA A 29 5.10 -4.47 8.98
N SER A 30 4.28 -4.97 9.92
CA SER A 30 4.72 -5.98 10.90
C SER A 30 5.00 -7.33 10.23
N ALA A 31 4.10 -7.80 9.38
CA ALA A 31 4.27 -9.05 8.64
C ALA A 31 5.53 -9.00 7.75
N THR A 32 5.67 -7.91 6.99
CA THR A 32 6.82 -7.72 6.10
C THR A 32 8.13 -7.61 6.87
N GLY A 33 8.17 -6.79 7.93
CA GLY A 33 9.37 -6.59 8.74
C GLY A 33 9.87 -7.90 9.36
N SER A 34 8.96 -8.72 9.89
CA SER A 34 9.29 -10.03 10.45
C SER A 34 9.88 -10.99 9.40
N VAL A 35 9.23 -11.10 8.26
CA VAL A 35 9.70 -11.96 7.16
C VAL A 35 11.05 -11.47 6.62
N PHE A 36 11.20 -10.17 6.45
CA PHE A 36 12.44 -9.57 5.96
C PHE A 36 13.60 -9.81 6.93
N ALA A 37 13.39 -9.56 8.24
CA ALA A 37 14.42 -9.76 9.25
C ALA A 37 14.88 -11.23 9.33
N ILE A 38 13.95 -12.18 9.29
CA ILE A 38 14.30 -13.61 9.27
C ILE A 38 15.09 -13.95 8.00
N ASN A 39 14.70 -13.46 6.84
CA ASN A 39 15.43 -13.69 5.61
C ASN A 39 16.88 -13.15 5.67
N GLU A 40 17.09 -11.97 6.25
CA GLU A 40 18.42 -11.41 6.48
C GLU A 40 19.26 -12.31 7.39
N LEU A 41 18.70 -12.75 8.53
CA LEU A 41 19.37 -13.63 9.48
C LEU A 41 19.76 -14.99 8.88
N LEU A 42 18.96 -15.51 7.95
CA LEU A 42 19.22 -16.74 7.23
C LEU A 42 20.21 -16.58 6.05
N GLY A 43 20.76 -15.41 5.81
CA GLY A 43 21.67 -15.14 4.68
C GLY A 43 20.95 -14.90 3.36
N LYS A 44 19.71 -14.43 3.38
CA LYS A 44 18.89 -14.06 2.20
C LYS A 44 18.55 -15.19 1.21
N PRO A 45 18.12 -16.35 1.71
CA PRO A 45 17.84 -17.48 0.83
C PRO A 45 16.63 -17.28 -0.08
N PHE A 46 15.74 -16.32 0.25
CA PHE A 46 14.51 -16.10 -0.49
C PHE A 46 14.54 -14.82 -1.31
N SER A 47 13.97 -14.91 -2.50
CA SER A 47 13.76 -13.77 -3.40
C SER A 47 12.70 -12.80 -2.84
N LYS A 48 12.70 -11.54 -3.30
CA LYS A 48 11.69 -10.54 -2.92
C LYS A 48 10.26 -11.04 -3.20
N LYS A 49 10.02 -11.74 -4.30
CA LYS A 49 8.69 -12.29 -4.63
C LYS A 49 8.26 -13.37 -3.63
N GLU A 50 9.18 -14.21 -3.14
CA GLU A 50 8.88 -15.20 -2.11
C GLU A 50 8.60 -14.51 -0.77
N LEU A 51 9.34 -13.45 -0.43
CA LEU A 51 9.08 -12.68 0.78
C LEU A 51 7.68 -12.05 0.76
N VAL A 52 7.21 -11.56 -0.41
CA VAL A 52 5.83 -11.09 -0.56
C VAL A 52 4.83 -12.19 -0.22
N LYS A 53 5.04 -13.43 -0.72
CA LYS A 53 4.16 -14.57 -0.41
C LYS A 53 4.09 -14.85 1.09
N PHE A 54 5.23 -14.89 1.77
CA PHE A 54 5.28 -15.15 3.20
C PHE A 54 4.63 -14.02 4.02
N ALA A 55 4.88 -12.76 3.64
CA ALA A 55 4.28 -11.61 4.31
C ALA A 55 2.75 -11.54 4.10
N LEU A 56 2.24 -11.99 2.95
CA LEU A 56 0.81 -12.09 2.68
C LEU A 56 0.10 -13.07 3.62
N GLU A 57 0.74 -14.21 3.94
CA GLU A 57 0.19 -15.15 4.93
C GLU A 57 0.11 -14.50 6.32
N GLY A 58 1.14 -13.75 6.72
CA GLY A 58 1.12 -13.00 7.97
C GLY A 58 0.04 -11.91 8.00
N GLU A 59 -0.13 -11.19 6.90
CA GLU A 59 -1.17 -10.16 6.76
C GLU A 59 -2.58 -10.78 6.82
N TYR A 60 -2.77 -11.94 6.19
CA TYR A 60 -4.05 -12.65 6.21
C TYR A 60 -4.49 -13.06 7.62
N ILE A 61 -3.55 -13.43 8.49
CA ILE A 61 -3.85 -13.77 9.89
C ILE A 61 -4.51 -12.58 10.59
N CYS A 62 -4.01 -11.36 10.35
CA CYS A 62 -4.49 -10.15 11.00
C CYS A 62 -5.73 -9.55 10.34
N SER A 63 -5.74 -9.42 9.01
CA SER A 63 -6.74 -8.67 8.27
C SER A 63 -7.79 -9.53 7.58
N LYS A 64 -7.59 -10.85 7.53
CA LYS A 64 -8.39 -11.82 6.75
C LYS A 64 -8.46 -11.48 5.25
N SER A 65 -7.45 -10.78 4.76
CA SER A 65 -7.35 -10.35 3.37
C SER A 65 -5.89 -10.31 2.92
N TYR A 66 -5.65 -10.57 1.66
CA TYR A 66 -4.33 -10.49 1.04
C TYR A 66 -4.14 -9.09 0.43
N HIS A 67 -3.35 -8.26 1.09
CA HIS A 67 -3.07 -6.88 0.66
C HIS A 67 -1.68 -6.78 0.04
N ALA A 68 -1.53 -7.30 -1.17
CA ALA A 68 -0.26 -7.26 -1.89
C ALA A 68 0.19 -5.82 -2.21
N ASP A 69 -0.75 -4.90 -2.38
CA ASP A 69 -0.53 -3.48 -2.59
C ASP A 69 0.16 -2.78 -1.40
N ASN A 70 -0.10 -3.24 -0.16
CA ASN A 70 0.59 -2.73 1.02
C ASN A 70 1.96 -3.40 1.23
N ILE A 71 2.09 -4.69 0.92
CA ILE A 71 3.30 -5.47 1.17
C ILE A 71 4.37 -5.21 0.11
N SER A 72 3.97 -5.08 -1.16
CA SER A 72 4.92 -4.94 -2.27
C SER A 72 5.86 -3.75 -2.10
N PRO A 73 5.40 -2.51 -1.82
CA PRO A 73 6.30 -1.38 -1.66
C PRO A 73 7.20 -1.50 -0.42
N LEU A 74 6.80 -2.25 0.61
CA LEU A 74 7.63 -2.50 1.79
C LEU A 74 8.82 -3.43 1.49
N ILE A 75 8.66 -4.35 0.52
CA ILE A 75 9.72 -5.29 0.12
C ILE A 75 10.56 -4.75 -1.04
N PHE A 76 9.90 -4.15 -2.03
CA PHE A 76 10.59 -3.67 -3.23
C PHE A 76 11.15 -2.26 -3.07
N GLY A 77 10.51 -1.45 -2.24
CA GLY A 77 10.77 -0.01 -2.09
C GLY A 77 10.05 0.83 -3.14
N GLY A 78 10.03 2.14 -2.94
CA GLY A 78 9.48 3.10 -3.88
C GLY A 78 7.99 2.93 -4.18
N ILE A 79 7.62 3.13 -5.44
CA ILE A 79 6.24 3.01 -5.93
C ILE A 79 6.08 1.69 -6.65
N THR A 80 5.10 0.89 -6.27
CA THR A 80 4.83 -0.40 -6.90
C THR A 80 3.41 -0.47 -7.46
N LEU A 81 3.25 -1.12 -8.60
CA LEU A 81 1.98 -1.46 -9.19
C LEU A 81 1.80 -2.99 -9.15
N VAL A 82 0.78 -3.47 -8.45
CA VAL A 82 0.40 -4.88 -8.46
C VAL A 82 -0.58 -5.10 -9.59
N ARG A 83 -0.08 -5.59 -10.72
CA ARG A 83 -0.89 -5.87 -11.91
C ARG A 83 -1.77 -7.10 -11.74
N ASP A 84 -1.23 -8.13 -11.09
CA ASP A 84 -1.95 -9.36 -10.81
C ASP A 84 -1.66 -9.83 -9.39
N HIS A 85 -2.71 -9.94 -8.59
CA HIS A 85 -2.61 -10.38 -7.19
C HIS A 85 -2.36 -11.89 -7.05
N LYS A 86 -2.83 -12.71 -7.99
CA LYS A 86 -2.69 -14.17 -7.92
C LYS A 86 -1.28 -14.60 -8.31
N GLU A 87 -0.80 -14.07 -9.42
CA GLU A 87 0.54 -14.36 -9.93
C GLU A 87 1.62 -13.51 -9.25
N LEU A 88 1.23 -12.56 -8.42
CA LEU A 88 2.12 -11.55 -7.82
C LEU A 88 2.98 -10.89 -8.89
N ASP A 89 2.31 -10.39 -9.91
CA ASP A 89 2.95 -9.60 -10.95
C ASP A 89 3.06 -8.16 -10.46
N ILE A 90 4.25 -7.83 -9.97
CA ILE A 90 4.57 -6.58 -9.31
C ILE A 90 5.55 -5.80 -10.17
N LEU A 91 5.17 -4.60 -10.54
CA LEU A 91 5.99 -3.66 -11.31
C LEU A 91 6.52 -2.58 -10.37
N ASN A 92 7.82 -2.31 -10.45
CA ASN A 92 8.41 -1.13 -9.83
C ASN A 92 8.28 0.04 -10.79
N LEU A 93 7.71 1.13 -10.30
CA LEU A 93 7.62 2.39 -11.04
C LEU A 93 8.76 3.32 -10.63
N PRO A 94 9.22 4.20 -11.52
CA PRO A 94 10.22 5.19 -11.16
C PRO A 94 9.69 6.13 -10.08
N VAL A 95 10.60 6.61 -9.23
CA VAL A 95 10.30 7.62 -8.23
C VAL A 95 11.10 8.87 -8.60
N PRO A 96 10.45 9.95 -9.05
CA PRO A 96 11.13 11.20 -9.35
C PRO A 96 11.91 11.72 -8.13
N SER A 97 13.12 12.25 -8.37
CA SER A 97 14.05 12.64 -7.30
C SER A 97 13.53 13.75 -6.39
N GLU A 98 12.73 14.65 -6.94
CA GLU A 98 12.13 15.79 -6.22
C GLU A 98 10.73 15.47 -5.66
N LEU A 99 10.28 14.21 -5.71
CA LEU A 99 8.99 13.81 -5.17
C LEU A 99 9.07 13.56 -3.67
N TYR A 100 8.37 14.37 -2.89
CA TYR A 100 8.25 14.23 -1.45
C TYR A 100 6.81 13.87 -1.05
N VAL A 101 6.67 13.10 0.01
CA VAL A 101 5.37 12.69 0.56
C VAL A 101 5.25 13.20 1.99
N THR A 102 4.21 13.99 2.25
CA THR A 102 3.84 14.41 3.61
C THR A 102 2.61 13.63 4.06
N ILE A 103 2.72 12.95 5.21
CA ILE A 103 1.62 12.18 5.78
C ILE A 103 0.98 12.96 6.92
N ILE A 104 -0.32 13.22 6.80
CA ILE A 104 -1.13 13.80 7.87
C ILE A 104 -2.03 12.69 8.42
N HIS A 105 -1.82 12.32 9.68
CA HIS A 105 -2.60 11.30 10.36
C HIS A 105 -3.56 11.94 11.37
N PRO A 106 -4.87 12.03 11.08
CA PRO A 106 -5.86 12.46 12.06
C PRO A 106 -5.95 11.44 13.21
N GLN A 107 -6.21 11.90 14.43
CA GLN A 107 -6.28 11.04 15.62
C GLN A 107 -7.63 10.28 15.67
N ILE A 108 -7.98 9.63 14.57
CA ILE A 108 -9.19 8.81 14.43
C ILE A 108 -8.79 7.39 14.03
N GLU A 109 -9.62 6.43 14.42
CA GLU A 109 -9.47 5.03 14.00
C GLU A 109 -10.60 4.70 13.02
N ILE A 110 -10.23 4.22 11.83
CA ILE A 110 -11.18 3.75 10.82
C ILE A 110 -10.89 2.27 10.56
N LYS A 111 -11.85 1.41 10.90
CA LYS A 111 -11.72 -0.01 10.61
C LYS A 111 -11.77 -0.26 9.10
N THR A 112 -10.92 -1.14 8.63
CA THR A 112 -10.86 -1.51 7.20
C THR A 112 -12.19 -2.06 6.69
N SER A 113 -12.94 -2.79 7.53
CA SER A 113 -14.29 -3.26 7.23
C SER A 113 -15.24 -2.10 6.89
N ASP A 114 -15.25 -1.08 7.72
CA ASP A 114 -16.15 0.07 7.59
C ASP A 114 -15.82 0.88 6.34
N SER A 115 -14.52 1.11 6.13
CA SER A 115 -14.00 1.78 4.93
C SER A 115 -14.33 1.08 3.62
N ARG A 116 -14.55 -0.24 3.64
CA ARG A 116 -14.93 -1.03 2.46
C ARG A 116 -16.44 -1.10 2.26
N SER A 117 -17.20 -1.15 3.35
CA SER A 117 -18.67 -1.33 3.30
C SER A 117 -19.40 -0.13 2.69
N ILE A 118 -18.82 1.08 2.80
CA ILE A 118 -19.46 2.31 2.30
C ILE A 118 -19.27 2.55 0.80
N VAL A 119 -18.34 1.81 0.15
CA VAL A 119 -18.09 1.99 -1.29
C VAL A 119 -19.20 1.32 -2.10
N ASP A 120 -19.83 2.10 -3.00
CA ASP A 120 -20.80 1.54 -3.93
C ASP A 120 -20.14 0.51 -4.85
N ARG A 121 -20.80 -0.62 -5.02
CA ARG A 121 -20.33 -1.70 -5.90
C ARG A 121 -20.71 -1.46 -7.36
N ASN A 122 -21.65 -0.56 -7.62
CA ASN A 122 -22.09 -0.19 -8.96
C ASN A 122 -21.39 1.10 -9.38
N ILE A 123 -20.48 1.00 -10.32
CA ILE A 123 -19.70 2.12 -10.81
C ILE A 123 -20.14 2.43 -12.24
N HIS A 124 -20.52 3.68 -12.50
CA HIS A 124 -20.83 4.10 -13.86
C HIS A 124 -19.57 4.02 -14.75
N ILE A 125 -19.74 3.52 -15.98
CA ILE A 125 -18.62 3.27 -16.89
C ILE A 125 -17.77 4.52 -17.15
N SER A 126 -18.36 5.71 -17.16
CA SER A 126 -17.63 6.97 -17.34
C SER A 126 -16.63 7.25 -16.20
N LYS A 127 -17.00 6.93 -14.94
CA LYS A 127 -16.09 7.03 -13.79
C LYS A 127 -14.94 6.03 -13.89
N MET A 128 -15.23 4.82 -14.36
CA MET A 128 -14.19 3.82 -14.61
C MET A 128 -13.20 4.27 -15.68
N THR A 129 -13.70 4.86 -16.76
CA THR A 129 -12.87 5.44 -17.83
C THR A 129 -12.01 6.59 -17.29
N GLU A 130 -12.59 7.52 -16.52
CA GLU A 130 -11.86 8.63 -15.90
C GLU A 130 -10.77 8.12 -14.94
N GLN A 131 -11.08 7.13 -14.10
CA GLN A 131 -10.13 6.56 -13.16
C GLN A 131 -8.97 5.87 -13.88
N SER A 132 -9.26 5.13 -14.95
CA SER A 132 -8.23 4.47 -15.76
C SER A 132 -7.33 5.48 -16.47
N ALA A 133 -7.89 6.57 -16.98
CA ALA A 133 -7.13 7.67 -17.59
C ALA A 133 -6.22 8.37 -16.54
N ASN A 134 -6.75 8.64 -15.34
CA ASN A 134 -5.96 9.21 -14.24
C ASN A 134 -4.80 8.29 -13.84
N LEU A 135 -5.04 6.96 -13.76
CA LEU A 135 -3.98 6.00 -13.45
C LEU A 135 -2.90 5.97 -14.54
N GLY A 136 -3.31 5.95 -15.82
CA GLY A 136 -2.36 6.00 -16.94
C GLY A 136 -1.53 7.29 -16.93
N ALA A 137 -2.17 8.44 -16.72
CA ALA A 137 -1.52 9.73 -16.63
C ALA A 137 -0.57 9.82 -15.41
N PHE A 138 -0.96 9.28 -14.26
CA PHE A 138 -0.09 9.18 -13.09
C PHE A 138 1.17 8.37 -13.39
N ILE A 139 1.05 7.20 -14.01
CA ILE A 139 2.21 6.38 -14.37
C ILE A 139 3.10 7.12 -15.37
N SER A 140 2.52 7.72 -16.42
CA SER A 140 3.28 8.51 -17.41
C SER A 140 4.06 9.63 -16.74
N SER A 141 3.41 10.37 -15.83
CA SER A 141 4.05 11.49 -15.12
C SER A 141 5.27 11.08 -14.29
N LEU A 142 5.30 9.85 -13.76
CA LEU A 142 6.46 9.33 -13.03
C LEU A 142 7.65 9.07 -13.97
N TYR A 143 7.38 8.57 -15.18
CA TYR A 143 8.43 8.31 -16.18
C TYR A 143 8.97 9.58 -16.82
N GLU A 144 8.11 10.59 -17.00
CA GLU A 144 8.46 11.84 -17.64
C GLU A 144 8.91 12.92 -16.65
N GLU A 145 8.82 12.64 -15.33
CA GLU A 145 9.04 13.58 -14.24
C GLU A 145 8.17 14.86 -14.38
N ASP A 146 6.97 14.71 -14.97
CA ASP A 146 6.02 15.81 -15.16
C ASP A 146 5.15 15.99 -13.91
N TYR A 147 5.56 16.90 -13.03
CA TYR A 147 4.86 17.18 -11.76
C TYR A 147 3.50 17.86 -11.98
N GLU A 148 3.30 18.59 -13.06
CA GLU A 148 2.00 19.19 -13.38
C GLU A 148 1.00 18.13 -13.83
N LEU A 149 1.44 17.14 -14.60
CA LEU A 149 0.64 15.97 -14.94
C LEU A 149 0.37 15.12 -13.71
N LEU A 150 1.39 14.89 -12.86
CA LEU A 150 1.25 14.18 -11.59
C LEU A 150 0.13 14.80 -10.73
N LYS A 151 0.19 16.11 -10.50
CA LYS A 151 -0.80 16.86 -9.72
C LYS A 151 -2.22 16.70 -10.26
N ARG A 152 -2.40 16.72 -11.57
CA ARG A 152 -3.72 16.57 -12.22
C ARG A 152 -4.24 15.13 -12.19
N SER A 153 -3.34 14.14 -12.14
CA SER A 153 -3.66 12.73 -12.22
C SER A 153 -3.87 12.04 -10.85
N ILE A 154 -3.36 12.63 -9.76
CA ILE A 154 -3.66 12.17 -8.39
C ILE A 154 -5.10 12.56 -8.04
N LYS A 155 -6.05 11.84 -8.64
CA LYS A 155 -7.48 12.05 -8.45
C LYS A 155 -8.18 10.71 -8.46
N ASP A 156 -8.74 10.32 -7.33
CA ASP A 156 -9.59 9.14 -7.21
C ASP A 156 -11.05 9.57 -7.30
N VAL A 157 -11.74 9.12 -8.35
CA VAL A 157 -13.14 9.46 -8.61
C VAL A 157 -14.11 8.32 -8.21
N ILE A 158 -13.56 7.20 -7.77
CA ILE A 158 -14.34 6.00 -7.41
C ILE A 158 -14.40 5.81 -5.90
N ILE A 159 -13.26 5.80 -5.21
CA ILE A 159 -13.17 5.40 -3.80
C ILE A 159 -13.13 6.61 -2.87
N GLU A 160 -12.35 7.63 -3.18
CA GLU A 160 -12.19 8.83 -2.35
C GLU A 160 -13.53 9.51 -2.03
N PRO A 161 -14.50 9.67 -2.96
CA PRO A 161 -15.77 10.31 -2.65
C PRO A 161 -16.50 9.68 -1.46
N TYR A 162 -16.41 8.37 -1.30
CA TYR A 162 -17.02 7.66 -0.18
C TYR A 162 -16.16 7.70 1.07
N ARG A 163 -14.89 7.34 0.96
CA ARG A 163 -14.00 7.24 2.13
C ARG A 163 -13.68 8.58 2.77
N SER A 164 -13.69 9.66 2.02
CA SER A 164 -13.48 11.01 2.55
C SER A 164 -14.53 11.42 3.59
N GLU A 165 -15.74 10.86 3.52
CA GLU A 165 -16.81 11.14 4.50
C GLU A 165 -16.50 10.54 5.90
N LEU A 166 -15.62 9.55 5.97
CA LEU A 166 -15.17 8.96 7.24
C LEU A 166 -14.08 9.79 7.93
N ILE A 167 -13.49 10.76 7.21
CA ILE A 167 -12.37 11.56 7.73
C ILE A 167 -12.87 12.99 7.94
N PRO A 168 -13.06 13.43 9.20
CA PRO A 168 -13.45 14.81 9.50
C PRO A 168 -12.51 15.80 8.84
N GLU A 169 -13.07 16.88 8.28
CA GLU A 169 -12.34 17.97 7.64
C GLU A 169 -11.47 17.59 6.42
N PHE A 170 -11.57 16.37 5.88
CA PHE A 170 -10.77 15.91 4.75
C PHE A 170 -10.86 16.88 3.56
N LYS A 171 -12.07 17.31 3.19
CA LYS A 171 -12.28 18.22 2.05
C LYS A 171 -11.59 19.57 2.24
N ASN A 172 -11.60 20.10 3.47
CA ASN A 172 -10.95 21.35 3.81
C ASN A 172 -9.43 21.22 3.78
N LEU A 173 -8.88 20.15 4.36
CA LEU A 173 -7.46 19.86 4.33
C LEU A 173 -6.95 19.69 2.89
N LYS A 174 -7.66 18.92 2.07
CA LYS A 174 -7.32 18.74 0.65
C LYS A 174 -7.32 20.07 -0.11
N LYS A 175 -8.32 20.92 0.12
CA LYS A 175 -8.40 22.24 -0.50
C LYS A 175 -7.24 23.15 -0.10
N ILE A 176 -6.76 23.05 1.13
CA ILE A 176 -5.60 23.83 1.59
C ILE A 176 -4.31 23.30 0.97
N ALA A 177 -4.14 21.97 0.91
CA ALA A 177 -2.95 21.34 0.35
C ALA A 177 -2.78 21.55 -1.16
N LEU A 178 -3.86 21.81 -1.89
CA LEU A 178 -3.85 22.05 -3.35
C LEU A 178 -3.68 23.52 -3.75
N LYS A 179 -3.59 24.46 -2.80
CA LYS A 179 -3.29 25.87 -3.04
C LYS A 179 -1.80 26.11 -3.16
#